data_3d29afab8ffa97d0cf12e7873f6949e6
#
_entry.id   3d29afab8ffa97d0cf12e7873f6949e6
#
_cell.length_a   1.000
_cell.length_b   1.000
_cell.length_c   1.000
_cell.angle_alpha   90.00
_cell.angle_beta   90.00
_cell.angle_gamma   90.00
#
_symmetry.space_group_name_H-M   'P 1'
#
loop_
_entity.id
_entity.type
_entity.pdbx_description
1 polymer ?
#
loop_
_entity_poly.entity_id
_entity_poly.type
_entity_poly.pdbx_seq_one_letter_code
_entity_poly.pdbx_strand_id
1 'polypeptide(L)'
;LEKEPTADDFGRPANKWTYKNTDIGTYVDYSLMVAEYTNGVSGKEVYNKVGKTAMDKYDVAAYVDGNDASKAILPNVAKDNKDDLTGTDTGVLTQVFVNDDEKEAVVTEINTYLGIADSDYSAKKDEADFTVYGLKKSGKVHVMDKADDGKSYVSFKVSGEDFDVSKVEEDDAYLFTVAAGEVQPFVPAETIKGTEITSFKKGSNVTVGGTKYDFSKAAYYDNEALKVYTGENNNDTINLKDTTYNVYLDTYG
;
A
#
# COMPACT_ATOMS: atom_id res chain seq x y z
N LEU A 1 -14.00 20.73 22.82
CA LEU A 1 -13.33 20.00 21.77
C LEU A 1 -12.43 20.97 21.01
N GLU A 2 -11.14 20.70 20.97
CA GLU A 2 -10.15 21.52 20.29
C GLU A 2 -9.64 20.77 19.06
N LYS A 3 -9.29 21.49 18.00
CA LYS A 3 -8.82 20.99 16.73
C LYS A 3 -7.52 21.70 16.36
N GLU A 4 -6.47 20.94 16.06
CA GLU A 4 -5.17 21.45 15.64
C GLU A 4 -4.77 20.80 14.31
N PRO A 5 -4.43 21.58 13.25
CA PRO A 5 -3.91 21.04 12.00
C PRO A 5 -2.60 20.28 12.21
N THR A 6 -2.46 19.14 11.57
CA THR A 6 -1.27 18.28 11.60
C THR A 6 -1.21 17.42 10.35
N ALA A 7 -0.30 16.45 10.31
CA ALA A 7 -0.30 15.36 9.34
C ALA A 7 -0.51 14.02 10.05
N ASP A 8 -1.08 13.05 9.35
CA ASP A 8 -1.09 11.68 9.83
C ASP A 8 0.23 10.96 9.48
N ASP A 9 0.35 9.68 9.86
CA ASP A 9 1.57 8.89 9.66
C ASP A 9 1.93 8.67 8.19
N PHE A 10 0.96 8.81 7.28
CA PHE A 10 1.19 8.75 5.82
C PHE A 10 1.56 10.10 5.19
N GLY A 11 1.62 11.18 5.98
CA GLY A 11 1.88 12.53 5.50
C GLY A 11 0.64 13.25 4.95
N ARG A 12 -0.57 12.70 5.14
CA ARG A 12 -1.82 13.33 4.69
C ARG A 12 -2.20 14.46 5.63
N PRO A 13 -2.75 15.58 5.12
CA PRO A 13 -3.30 16.62 5.98
C PRO A 13 -4.34 16.04 6.94
N ALA A 14 -4.19 16.33 8.21
CA ALA A 14 -5.02 15.76 9.26
C ALA A 14 -5.29 16.79 10.35
N ASN A 15 -6.19 16.45 11.26
CA ASN A 15 -6.47 17.25 12.43
C ASN A 15 -6.33 16.38 13.68
N LYS A 16 -5.54 16.85 14.63
CA LYS A 16 -5.50 16.32 15.97
C LYS A 16 -6.64 16.90 16.80
N TRP A 17 -7.42 16.04 17.41
CA TRP A 17 -8.55 16.43 18.26
C TRP A 17 -8.26 16.14 19.70
N THR A 18 -8.55 17.12 20.55
CA THR A 18 -8.44 17.00 22.02
C THR A 18 -9.73 17.42 22.71
N TYR A 19 -9.98 16.83 23.86
CA TYR A 19 -11.08 17.23 24.75
C TYR A 19 -10.56 17.33 26.19
N LYS A 20 -10.66 18.53 26.78
CA LYS A 20 -10.15 18.79 28.13
C LYS A 20 -8.71 18.30 28.32
N ASN A 21 -7.83 18.60 27.38
CA ASN A 21 -6.42 18.19 27.33
C ASN A 21 -6.20 16.66 27.20
N THR A 22 -7.24 15.90 26.89
CA THR A 22 -7.12 14.48 26.57
C THR A 22 -7.10 14.30 25.07
N ASP A 23 -6.10 13.57 24.57
CA ASP A 23 -5.99 13.23 23.14
C ASP A 23 -7.14 12.28 22.76
N ILE A 24 -7.87 12.65 21.70
CA ILE A 24 -8.96 11.83 21.13
C ILE A 24 -8.47 11.07 19.90
N GLY A 25 -7.55 11.66 19.14
CA GLY A 25 -6.97 11.06 17.95
C GLY A 25 -6.68 12.06 16.83
N THR A 26 -5.98 11.55 15.83
CA THR A 26 -5.63 12.27 14.62
C THR A 26 -6.43 11.69 13.45
N TYR A 27 -7.13 12.55 12.71
CA TYR A 27 -8.01 12.14 11.62
C TYR A 27 -7.72 12.96 10.37
N VAL A 28 -7.61 12.26 9.22
CA VAL A 28 -7.38 12.89 7.92
C VAL A 28 -8.46 13.92 7.60
N ASP A 29 -8.05 15.07 7.11
CA ASP A 29 -8.98 16.11 6.63
C ASP A 29 -9.33 15.87 5.15
N TYR A 30 -10.28 14.98 4.92
CA TYR A 30 -10.75 14.67 3.56
C TYR A 30 -11.42 15.85 2.84
N SER A 31 -11.73 16.96 3.53
CA SER A 31 -12.25 18.15 2.87
C SER A 31 -11.20 18.82 1.95
N LEU A 32 -9.91 18.54 2.18
CA LEU A 32 -8.80 19.02 1.36
C LEU A 32 -8.45 18.07 0.21
N MET A 33 -9.02 16.87 0.16
CA MET A 33 -8.74 15.91 -0.90
C MET A 33 -9.41 16.30 -2.21
N VAL A 34 -8.62 16.48 -3.25
CA VAL A 34 -9.09 16.87 -4.59
C VAL A 34 -9.11 15.72 -5.60
N ALA A 35 -8.40 14.62 -5.31
CA ALA A 35 -8.41 13.41 -6.13
C ALA A 35 -7.96 12.17 -5.36
N GLU A 36 -8.46 11.01 -5.80
CA GLU A 36 -8.07 9.69 -5.31
C GLU A 36 -8.03 8.70 -6.48
N TYR A 37 -7.01 7.86 -6.51
CA TYR A 37 -6.80 6.83 -7.53
C TYR A 37 -6.35 5.52 -6.88
N THR A 38 -6.81 4.40 -7.41
CA THR A 38 -6.46 3.04 -6.96
C THR A 38 -5.74 2.22 -8.05
N ASN A 39 -5.59 2.83 -9.23
CA ASN A 39 -4.79 2.34 -10.34
C ASN A 39 -3.70 3.36 -10.68
N GLY A 40 -2.84 3.05 -11.64
CA GLY A 40 -1.84 3.99 -12.13
C GLY A 40 -2.45 5.31 -12.59
N VAL A 41 -1.80 6.40 -12.26
CA VAL A 41 -2.21 7.76 -12.65
C VAL A 41 -1.03 8.50 -13.26
N SER A 42 -1.27 9.25 -14.33
CA SER A 42 -0.22 10.02 -14.99
C SER A 42 0.20 11.26 -14.19
N GLY A 43 1.46 11.65 -14.35
CA GLY A 43 1.96 12.88 -13.74
C GLY A 43 1.17 14.12 -14.17
N LYS A 44 0.66 14.12 -15.41
CA LYS A 44 -0.22 15.18 -15.93
C LYS A 44 -1.55 15.26 -15.18
N GLU A 45 -2.17 14.13 -14.88
CA GLU A 45 -3.43 14.11 -14.14
C GLU A 45 -3.25 14.64 -12.72
N VAL A 46 -2.19 14.19 -12.03
CA VAL A 46 -1.85 14.71 -10.71
C VAL A 46 -1.54 16.22 -10.76
N TYR A 47 -0.75 16.67 -11.74
CA TYR A 47 -0.49 18.10 -11.96
C TYR A 47 -1.79 18.91 -12.11
N ASN A 48 -2.74 18.39 -12.91
CA ASN A 48 -4.02 19.08 -13.13
C ASN A 48 -4.87 19.14 -11.85
N LYS A 49 -4.77 18.15 -10.97
CA LYS A 49 -5.50 18.10 -9.70
C LYS A 49 -4.88 19.01 -8.64
N VAL A 50 -3.56 19.05 -8.54
CA VAL A 50 -2.85 20.03 -7.71
C VAL A 50 -3.10 21.43 -8.22
N GLY A 51 -3.05 21.62 -9.54
CA GLY A 51 -3.26 22.89 -10.21
C GLY A 51 -1.96 23.71 -10.36
N LYS A 52 -1.89 24.45 -11.48
CA LYS A 52 -0.70 25.24 -11.82
C LYS A 52 -0.29 26.22 -10.72
N THR A 53 -1.26 26.90 -10.10
CA THR A 53 -0.99 27.89 -9.07
C THR A 53 -0.34 27.25 -7.84
N ALA A 54 -0.85 26.09 -7.40
CA ALA A 54 -0.28 25.38 -6.27
C ALA A 54 1.12 24.83 -6.62
N MET A 55 1.29 24.22 -7.78
CA MET A 55 2.62 23.76 -8.22
C MET A 55 3.67 24.86 -8.29
N ASP A 56 3.28 26.08 -8.67
CA ASP A 56 4.20 27.22 -8.80
C ASP A 56 4.47 27.97 -7.49
N LYS A 57 3.55 27.91 -6.52
CA LYS A 57 3.54 28.88 -5.39
C LYS A 57 3.35 28.27 -4.01
N TYR A 58 2.88 27.02 -3.91
CA TYR A 58 2.62 26.37 -2.64
C TYR A 58 3.82 25.50 -2.23
N ASP A 59 3.86 25.18 -0.96
CA ASP A 59 4.74 24.10 -0.48
C ASP A 59 4.11 22.77 -0.88
N VAL A 60 4.75 22.07 -1.81
CA VAL A 60 4.26 20.79 -2.35
C VAL A 60 5.15 19.67 -1.90
N ALA A 61 4.58 18.69 -1.23
CA ALA A 61 5.26 17.50 -0.76
C ALA A 61 4.65 16.22 -1.35
N ALA A 62 5.45 15.15 -1.41
CA ALA A 62 4.98 13.82 -1.77
C ALA A 62 5.52 12.77 -0.80
N TYR A 63 4.68 11.81 -0.46
CA TYR A 63 5.00 10.73 0.47
C TYR A 63 4.66 9.38 -0.15
N VAL A 64 5.49 8.36 0.11
CA VAL A 64 5.23 6.96 -0.21
C VAL A 64 5.36 6.15 1.08
N ASP A 65 4.29 5.47 1.47
CA ASP A 65 4.22 4.74 2.73
C ASP A 65 4.72 5.58 3.92
N GLY A 66 4.29 6.84 3.99
CA GLY A 66 4.66 7.79 5.04
C GLY A 66 6.10 8.33 4.99
N ASN A 67 6.91 7.88 4.03
CA ASN A 67 8.26 8.40 3.85
C ASN A 67 8.27 9.55 2.82
N ASP A 68 9.03 10.61 3.10
CA ASP A 68 9.21 11.70 2.14
C ASP A 68 9.80 11.18 0.83
N ALA A 69 9.05 11.34 -0.25
CA ALA A 69 9.40 10.99 -1.60
C ALA A 69 9.34 12.19 -2.57
N SER A 70 9.28 13.39 -2.04
CA SER A 70 9.12 14.63 -2.83
C SER A 70 10.14 14.73 -3.96
N LYS A 71 11.39 14.37 -3.66
CA LYS A 71 12.51 14.42 -4.62
C LYS A 71 12.35 13.45 -5.79
N ALA A 72 11.71 12.31 -5.56
CA ALA A 72 11.48 11.27 -6.57
C ALA A 72 10.18 11.50 -7.36
N ILE A 73 9.12 11.96 -6.70
CA ILE A 73 7.77 12.04 -7.24
C ILE A 73 7.50 13.39 -7.94
N LEU A 74 7.79 14.51 -7.26
CA LEU A 74 7.37 15.84 -7.76
C LEU A 74 7.95 16.22 -9.12
N PRO A 75 9.17 15.85 -9.52
CA PRO A 75 9.65 16.12 -10.88
C PRO A 75 8.80 15.48 -11.98
N ASN A 76 8.06 14.41 -11.65
CA ASN A 76 7.17 13.71 -12.57
C ASN A 76 5.73 14.27 -12.54
N VAL A 77 5.39 15.11 -11.58
CA VAL A 77 4.12 15.85 -11.52
C VAL A 77 4.23 17.07 -12.43
N ALA A 78 3.99 16.88 -13.72
CA ALA A 78 4.21 17.90 -14.73
C ALA A 78 3.10 17.88 -15.80
N LYS A 79 2.76 19.07 -16.33
CA LYS A 79 1.67 19.26 -17.29
C LYS A 79 1.81 18.43 -18.58
N ASP A 80 3.01 18.07 -18.95
CA ASP A 80 3.32 17.36 -20.18
C ASP A 80 3.66 15.88 -19.95
N ASN A 81 3.73 15.43 -18.68
CA ASN A 81 4.02 14.04 -18.35
C ASN A 81 2.75 13.17 -18.46
N LYS A 82 2.65 12.44 -19.56
CA LYS A 82 1.54 11.52 -19.84
C LYS A 82 1.79 10.10 -19.34
N ASP A 83 3.01 9.82 -18.89
CA ASP A 83 3.37 8.53 -18.31
C ASP A 83 2.84 8.43 -16.89
N ASP A 84 2.68 7.21 -16.41
CA ASP A 84 2.28 6.96 -15.03
C ASP A 84 3.28 7.62 -14.08
N LEU A 85 2.75 8.25 -13.04
CA LEU A 85 3.55 8.81 -11.98
C LEU A 85 4.34 7.70 -11.31
N THR A 86 5.62 7.95 -11.04
CA THR A 86 6.51 6.96 -10.43
C THR A 86 5.91 6.45 -9.12
N GLY A 87 5.70 5.15 -9.05
CA GLY A 87 5.19 4.47 -7.86
C GLY A 87 3.69 4.23 -7.86
N THR A 88 2.90 4.93 -8.69
CA THR A 88 1.49 4.61 -8.89
C THR A 88 1.36 3.35 -9.75
N ASP A 89 0.55 2.41 -9.32
CA ASP A 89 0.29 1.16 -10.05
C ASP A 89 -1.06 0.59 -9.57
N THR A 90 -1.48 -0.52 -10.13
CA THR A 90 -2.69 -1.25 -9.69
C THR A 90 -2.59 -1.61 -8.21
N GLY A 91 -3.62 -1.30 -7.43
CA GLY A 91 -3.68 -1.56 -5.99
C GLY A 91 -2.88 -0.57 -5.13
N VAL A 92 -2.37 0.52 -5.70
CA VAL A 92 -1.75 1.62 -4.96
C VAL A 92 -2.75 2.75 -4.77
N LEU A 93 -3.00 3.12 -3.52
CA LEU A 93 -3.85 4.27 -3.22
C LEU A 93 -3.04 5.56 -3.39
N THR A 94 -3.38 6.35 -4.40
CA THR A 94 -2.81 7.68 -4.61
C THR A 94 -3.84 8.74 -4.28
N GLN A 95 -3.52 9.63 -3.34
CA GLN A 95 -4.40 10.71 -2.91
C GLN A 95 -3.71 12.05 -3.08
N VAL A 96 -4.47 13.05 -3.52
CA VAL A 96 -4.00 14.42 -3.73
C VAL A 96 -4.81 15.36 -2.86
N PHE A 97 -4.12 16.14 -2.05
CA PHE A 97 -4.70 17.15 -1.15
C PHE A 97 -4.19 18.53 -1.53
N VAL A 98 -5.06 19.54 -1.45
CA VAL A 98 -4.70 20.95 -1.65
C VAL A 98 -5.33 21.79 -0.55
N ASN A 99 -4.51 22.55 0.15
CA ASN A 99 -4.92 23.52 1.16
C ASN A 99 -4.61 24.93 0.68
N ASP A 100 -5.62 25.59 0.15
CA ASP A 100 -5.48 26.95 -0.39
C ASP A 100 -5.26 28.02 0.71
N ASP A 101 -5.69 27.75 1.93
CA ASP A 101 -5.52 28.66 3.05
C ASP A 101 -4.08 28.68 3.55
N GLU A 102 -3.49 27.50 3.74
CA GLU A 102 -2.11 27.33 4.21
C GLU A 102 -1.07 27.36 3.08
N LYS A 103 -1.51 27.36 1.82
CA LYS A 103 -0.63 27.28 0.64
C LYS A 103 0.21 26.02 0.60
N GLU A 104 -0.42 24.88 0.86
CA GLU A 104 0.20 23.57 0.86
C GLU A 104 -0.52 22.62 -0.10
N ALA A 105 0.21 21.66 -0.65
CA ALA A 105 -0.35 20.54 -1.38
C ALA A 105 0.44 19.26 -1.08
N VAL A 106 -0.26 18.14 -1.02
CA VAL A 106 0.36 16.83 -0.69
C VAL A 106 -0.13 15.78 -1.67
N VAL A 107 0.81 14.99 -2.17
CA VAL A 107 0.55 13.76 -2.93
C VAL A 107 1.01 12.57 -2.11
N THR A 108 0.13 11.63 -1.84
CA THR A 108 0.48 10.42 -1.09
C THR A 108 0.24 9.16 -1.90
N GLU A 109 1.15 8.21 -1.79
CA GLU A 109 1.02 6.87 -2.31
C GLU A 109 1.08 5.89 -1.13
N ILE A 110 0.05 5.06 -1.00
CA ILE A 110 -0.07 4.05 0.05
C ILE A 110 -0.16 2.69 -0.61
N ASN A 111 0.82 1.84 -0.34
CA ASN A 111 0.87 0.48 -0.84
C ASN A 111 0.19 -0.47 0.15
N THR A 112 -0.47 -1.50 -0.38
CA THR A 112 -1.05 -2.59 0.41
C THR A 112 -0.21 -3.85 0.23
N TYR A 113 0.10 -4.52 1.34
CA TYR A 113 0.94 -5.70 1.39
C TYR A 113 0.16 -6.89 1.93
N LEU A 114 0.37 -8.08 1.35
CA LEU A 114 -0.20 -9.32 1.85
C LEU A 114 0.66 -9.85 3.00
N GLY A 115 0.03 -10.12 4.13
CA GLY A 115 0.62 -10.83 5.25
C GLY A 115 -0.11 -12.13 5.53
N ILE A 116 0.64 -13.19 5.78
CA ILE A 116 0.11 -14.50 6.18
C ILE A 116 0.57 -14.78 7.60
N ALA A 117 -0.35 -15.22 8.47
CA ALA A 117 -0.04 -15.59 9.83
C ALA A 117 0.81 -16.87 9.85
N ASP A 118 1.95 -16.81 10.52
CA ASP A 118 2.90 -17.93 10.63
C ASP A 118 2.48 -18.97 11.67
N SER A 119 1.57 -18.58 12.58
CA SER A 119 1.04 -19.42 13.64
C SER A 119 -0.22 -18.80 14.25
N ASP A 120 -0.94 -19.57 15.07
CA ASP A 120 -2.02 -19.06 15.90
C ASP A 120 -1.50 -17.96 16.86
N TYR A 121 -2.39 -17.08 17.25
CA TYR A 121 -2.12 -16.09 18.30
C TYR A 121 -1.58 -16.73 19.57
N SER A 122 -0.51 -16.17 20.09
CA SER A 122 0.14 -16.61 21.31
C SER A 122 -0.38 -15.84 22.54
N ALA A 123 -1.35 -16.40 23.24
CA ALA A 123 -1.87 -15.79 24.48
C ALA A 123 -0.80 -15.62 25.58
N LYS A 124 0.27 -16.42 25.57
CA LYS A 124 1.37 -16.32 26.55
C LYS A 124 2.23 -15.10 26.31
N LYS A 125 2.43 -14.71 25.04
CA LYS A 125 3.28 -13.60 24.65
C LYS A 125 2.47 -12.36 24.27
N ASP A 126 1.16 -12.50 24.14
CA ASP A 126 0.24 -11.48 23.61
C ASP A 126 0.68 -10.94 22.24
N GLU A 127 0.99 -11.85 21.33
CA GLU A 127 1.48 -11.51 20.00
C GLU A 127 1.00 -12.49 18.92
N ALA A 128 0.98 -12.02 17.67
CA ALA A 128 0.87 -12.83 16.46
C ALA A 128 2.03 -12.54 15.52
N ASP A 129 2.51 -13.59 14.84
CA ASP A 129 3.62 -13.53 13.90
C ASP A 129 3.09 -13.60 12.47
N PHE A 130 3.59 -12.73 11.59
CA PHE A 130 3.20 -12.68 10.18
C PHE A 130 4.42 -12.66 9.27
N THR A 131 4.32 -13.35 8.14
CA THR A 131 5.19 -13.11 6.99
C THR A 131 4.49 -12.14 6.04
N VAL A 132 5.08 -10.96 5.83
CA VAL A 132 4.53 -9.90 4.97
C VAL A 132 5.41 -9.76 3.73
N TYR A 133 4.78 -9.89 2.56
CA TYR A 133 5.46 -9.91 1.27
C TYR A 133 5.60 -8.51 0.66
N GLY A 134 6.68 -8.29 -0.09
CA GLY A 134 6.94 -7.03 -0.77
C GLY A 134 7.67 -5.99 0.06
N LEU A 135 8.08 -6.34 1.26
CA LEU A 135 8.82 -5.48 2.18
C LEU A 135 10.22 -6.03 2.43
N LYS A 136 11.15 -5.13 2.72
CA LYS A 136 12.48 -5.46 3.27
C LYS A 136 12.79 -4.58 4.47
N LYS A 137 13.65 -5.06 5.33
CA LYS A 137 14.16 -4.28 6.44
C LYS A 137 15.30 -3.38 5.98
N SER A 138 15.16 -2.08 6.18
CA SER A 138 16.19 -1.08 5.93
C SER A 138 16.52 -0.34 7.23
N GLY A 139 17.60 -0.75 7.91
CA GLY A 139 17.92 -0.28 9.25
C GLY A 139 16.86 -0.70 10.26
N LYS A 140 16.13 0.27 10.84
CA LYS A 140 15.06 0.03 11.80
C LYS A 140 13.66 0.05 11.17
N VAL A 141 13.53 0.41 9.90
CA VAL A 141 12.25 0.58 9.21
C VAL A 141 12.06 -0.49 8.15
N HIS A 142 10.79 -0.75 7.81
CA HIS A 142 10.41 -1.59 6.69
C HIS A 142 10.05 -0.70 5.50
N VAL A 143 10.57 -1.01 4.34
CA VAL A 143 10.33 -0.26 3.10
C VAL A 143 9.93 -1.23 2.00
N MET A 144 9.19 -0.73 1.00
CA MET A 144 8.90 -1.53 -0.18
C MET A 144 10.20 -2.03 -0.80
N ASP A 145 10.25 -3.32 -1.05
CA ASP A 145 11.38 -3.89 -1.77
C ASP A 145 11.27 -3.57 -3.26
N LYS A 146 12.29 -2.90 -3.76
CA LYS A 146 12.48 -2.63 -5.18
C LYS A 146 13.57 -3.53 -5.76
N ALA A 147 13.87 -4.65 -5.07
CA ALA A 147 14.92 -5.56 -5.52
C ALA A 147 14.59 -6.12 -6.90
N ASP A 148 15.61 -6.16 -7.74
CA ASP A 148 15.47 -6.64 -9.13
C ASP A 148 15.15 -8.15 -9.19
N ASP A 149 15.46 -8.90 -8.12
CA ASP A 149 15.17 -10.32 -8.01
C ASP A 149 13.70 -10.62 -7.67
N GLY A 150 12.94 -9.62 -7.26
CA GLY A 150 11.52 -9.74 -6.94
C GLY A 150 11.21 -10.63 -5.72
N LYS A 151 12.22 -11.10 -5.00
CA LYS A 151 12.08 -11.97 -3.82
C LYS A 151 12.22 -11.15 -2.55
N SER A 152 11.09 -10.87 -1.89
CA SER A 152 11.13 -10.10 -0.67
C SER A 152 9.99 -10.40 0.28
N TYR A 153 10.34 -10.62 1.53
CA TYR A 153 9.41 -10.72 2.63
C TYR A 153 10.10 -10.34 3.93
N VAL A 154 9.30 -9.96 4.92
CA VAL A 154 9.76 -9.70 6.28
C VAL A 154 8.81 -10.37 7.27
N SER A 155 9.34 -10.76 8.44
CA SER A 155 8.51 -11.22 9.55
C SER A 155 8.17 -10.04 10.46
N PHE A 156 6.88 -9.87 10.74
CA PHE A 156 6.37 -8.95 11.72
C PHE A 156 5.86 -9.70 12.94
N LYS A 157 6.21 -9.17 14.12
CA LYS A 157 5.53 -9.50 15.38
C LYS A 157 4.59 -8.36 15.70
N VAL A 158 3.32 -8.69 15.86
CA VAL A 158 2.28 -7.72 16.18
C VAL A 158 1.80 -7.98 17.60
N SER A 159 1.95 -6.99 18.48
CA SER A 159 1.51 -7.05 19.87
C SER A 159 0.00 -6.91 19.99
N GLY A 160 -0.60 -7.68 20.89
CA GLY A 160 -1.99 -7.52 21.26
C GLY A 160 -2.30 -6.22 22.02
N GLU A 161 -1.25 -5.54 22.53
CA GLU A 161 -1.38 -4.20 23.11
C GLU A 161 -1.64 -3.13 22.05
N ASP A 162 -1.09 -3.33 20.82
CA ASP A 162 -1.22 -2.38 19.73
C ASP A 162 -2.42 -2.66 18.84
N PHE A 163 -2.73 -3.95 18.61
CA PHE A 163 -3.80 -4.41 17.72
C PHE A 163 -4.52 -5.63 18.27
N ASP A 164 -5.83 -5.77 18.00
CA ASP A 164 -6.57 -6.99 18.36
C ASP A 164 -6.17 -8.15 17.43
N VAL A 165 -5.20 -8.93 17.87
CA VAL A 165 -4.70 -10.14 17.18
C VAL A 165 -5.21 -11.43 17.82
N SER A 166 -6.10 -11.35 18.78
CA SER A 166 -6.57 -12.50 19.60
C SER A 166 -7.29 -13.60 18.82
N LYS A 167 -7.71 -13.31 17.58
CA LYS A 167 -8.44 -14.22 16.68
C LYS A 167 -7.60 -14.69 15.48
N VAL A 168 -6.31 -14.37 15.48
CA VAL A 168 -5.42 -14.77 14.38
C VAL A 168 -5.15 -16.26 14.51
N GLU A 169 -5.38 -17.00 13.42
CA GLU A 169 -5.07 -18.40 13.24
C GLU A 169 -3.96 -18.57 12.19
N GLU A 170 -3.22 -19.67 12.28
CA GLU A 170 -2.20 -20.03 11.27
C GLU A 170 -2.80 -20.04 9.86
N ASP A 171 -2.05 -19.56 8.88
CA ASP A 171 -2.45 -19.41 7.49
C ASP A 171 -3.54 -18.33 7.21
N ASP A 172 -4.01 -17.60 8.21
CA ASP A 172 -4.88 -16.47 7.98
C ASP A 172 -4.16 -15.37 7.18
N ALA A 173 -4.88 -14.78 6.22
CA ALA A 173 -4.37 -13.73 5.36
C ALA A 173 -4.91 -12.35 5.75
N TYR A 174 -4.01 -11.38 5.81
CA TYR A 174 -4.32 -9.99 6.15
C TYR A 174 -3.69 -9.02 5.15
N LEU A 175 -4.32 -7.85 5.02
CA LEU A 175 -3.80 -6.74 4.24
C LEU A 175 -3.16 -5.72 5.19
N PHE A 176 -1.88 -5.46 4.96
CA PHE A 176 -1.07 -4.55 5.75
C PHE A 176 -0.75 -3.27 4.97
N THR A 177 -0.75 -2.15 5.68
CA THR A 177 -0.09 -0.92 5.26
C THR A 177 0.99 -0.58 6.29
N VAL A 178 2.01 0.13 5.86
CA VAL A 178 3.08 0.62 6.73
C VAL A 178 3.27 2.11 6.51
N ALA A 179 3.54 2.84 7.58
CA ALA A 179 3.82 4.26 7.49
C ALA A 179 5.14 4.55 8.21
N ALA A 180 6.12 5.11 7.47
CA ALA A 180 7.47 5.32 7.95
C ALA A 180 8.10 4.07 8.60
N GLY A 181 7.73 2.88 8.09
CA GLY A 181 8.19 1.58 8.56
C GLY A 181 7.44 0.98 9.74
N GLU A 182 6.43 1.67 10.26
CA GLU A 182 5.57 1.18 11.34
C GLU A 182 4.29 0.57 10.79
N VAL A 183 3.88 -0.58 11.35
CA VAL A 183 2.63 -1.26 10.97
C VAL A 183 1.44 -0.37 11.33
N GLN A 184 0.52 -0.22 10.39
CA GLN A 184 -0.75 0.48 10.56
C GLN A 184 -1.86 -0.54 10.82
N PRO A 185 -3.06 -0.12 11.25
CA PRO A 185 -4.21 -1.03 11.37
C PRO A 185 -4.41 -1.86 10.11
N PHE A 186 -4.52 -3.17 10.27
CA PHE A 186 -4.63 -4.12 9.18
C PHE A 186 -5.98 -4.84 9.22
N VAL A 187 -6.39 -5.40 8.10
CA VAL A 187 -7.70 -6.05 7.90
C VAL A 187 -7.54 -7.43 7.29
N PRO A 188 -8.47 -8.38 7.53
CA PRO A 188 -8.47 -9.65 6.83
C PRO A 188 -8.52 -9.45 5.32
N ALA A 189 -7.74 -10.25 4.58
CA ALA A 189 -7.81 -10.28 3.12
C ALA A 189 -9.00 -11.13 2.67
N GLU A 190 -9.73 -10.67 1.65
CA GLU A 190 -10.68 -11.52 0.95
C GLU A 190 -9.92 -12.66 0.28
N THR A 191 -10.36 -13.90 0.53
CA THR A 191 -9.66 -15.10 0.07
C THR A 191 -10.58 -15.98 -0.75
N ILE A 192 -10.18 -16.30 -1.98
CA ILE A 192 -10.80 -17.33 -2.83
C ILE A 192 -9.99 -18.61 -2.65
N LYS A 193 -10.53 -19.55 -1.87
CA LYS A 193 -9.80 -20.77 -1.47
C LYS A 193 -9.93 -21.88 -2.51
N GLY A 194 -8.83 -22.61 -2.71
CA GLY A 194 -8.81 -23.86 -3.46
C GLY A 194 -9.32 -23.74 -4.88
N THR A 195 -8.96 -22.69 -5.59
CA THR A 195 -9.48 -22.38 -6.92
C THR A 195 -8.45 -22.59 -8.02
N GLU A 196 -8.94 -22.99 -9.20
CA GLU A 196 -8.10 -23.13 -10.39
C GLU A 196 -7.99 -21.78 -11.13
N ILE A 197 -6.78 -21.46 -11.57
CA ILE A 197 -6.52 -20.35 -12.45
C ILE A 197 -6.73 -20.81 -13.90
N THR A 198 -7.74 -20.26 -14.56
CA THR A 198 -8.12 -20.66 -15.95
C THR A 198 -7.41 -19.85 -17.02
N SER A 199 -6.90 -18.67 -16.67
CA SER A 199 -6.09 -17.83 -17.56
C SER A 199 -5.04 -17.07 -16.76
N PHE A 200 -3.84 -17.01 -17.31
CA PHE A 200 -2.72 -16.29 -16.72
C PHE A 200 -2.01 -15.43 -17.78
N LYS A 201 -1.91 -14.14 -17.53
CA LYS A 201 -1.13 -13.21 -18.32
C LYS A 201 0.02 -12.68 -17.48
N LYS A 202 1.24 -13.12 -17.81
CA LYS A 202 2.48 -12.75 -17.11
C LYS A 202 2.55 -11.24 -16.88
N GLY A 203 2.90 -10.85 -15.65
CA GLY A 203 3.07 -9.46 -15.24
C GLY A 203 1.79 -8.60 -15.26
N SER A 204 0.60 -9.20 -15.42
CA SER A 204 -0.64 -8.46 -15.61
C SER A 204 -1.81 -8.99 -14.79
N ASN A 205 -2.32 -10.18 -15.09
CA ASN A 205 -3.57 -10.67 -14.50
C ASN A 205 -3.74 -12.17 -14.53
N VAL A 206 -4.72 -12.63 -13.76
CA VAL A 206 -5.25 -13.99 -13.75
C VAL A 206 -6.76 -13.98 -13.91
N THR A 207 -7.32 -15.10 -14.39
CA THR A 207 -8.77 -15.36 -14.37
C THR A 207 -9.06 -16.50 -13.42
N VAL A 208 -9.94 -16.26 -12.48
CA VAL A 208 -10.34 -17.18 -11.42
C VAL A 208 -11.87 -17.23 -11.37
N GLY A 209 -12.47 -18.40 -11.46
CA GLY A 209 -13.92 -18.56 -11.42
C GLY A 209 -14.67 -17.73 -12.48
N GLY A 210 -14.06 -17.46 -13.62
CA GLY A 210 -14.62 -16.63 -14.69
C GLY A 210 -14.40 -15.12 -14.49
N THR A 211 -13.84 -14.69 -13.35
CA THR A 211 -13.54 -13.29 -13.07
C THR A 211 -12.05 -13.01 -13.30
N LYS A 212 -11.78 -11.93 -14.01
CA LYS A 212 -10.42 -11.45 -14.24
C LYS A 212 -9.99 -10.52 -13.11
N TYR A 213 -8.82 -10.79 -12.54
CA TYR A 213 -8.17 -9.96 -11.52
C TYR A 213 -6.81 -9.49 -12.02
N ASP A 214 -6.56 -8.19 -11.92
CA ASP A 214 -5.25 -7.62 -12.22
C ASP A 214 -4.31 -7.80 -11.02
N PHE A 215 -3.01 -7.97 -11.28
CA PHE A 215 -2.04 -8.02 -10.18
C PHE A 215 -1.88 -6.67 -9.53
N SER A 216 -1.95 -6.63 -8.20
CA SER A 216 -1.51 -5.45 -7.48
C SER A 216 0.01 -5.29 -7.60
N LYS A 217 0.51 -4.08 -7.36
CA LYS A 217 1.96 -3.81 -7.37
C LYS A 217 2.75 -4.74 -6.43
N ALA A 218 2.16 -5.09 -5.29
CA ALA A 218 2.75 -5.97 -4.28
C ALA A 218 2.17 -7.39 -4.29
N ALA A 219 1.71 -7.89 -5.45
CA ALA A 219 1.24 -9.26 -5.59
C ALA A 219 2.41 -10.25 -5.65
N TYR A 220 2.35 -11.32 -4.86
CA TYR A 220 3.41 -12.32 -4.71
C TYR A 220 2.88 -13.74 -4.93
N TYR A 221 3.76 -14.60 -5.44
CA TYR A 221 3.62 -16.05 -5.48
C TYR A 221 5.00 -16.68 -5.25
N ASP A 222 5.08 -17.69 -4.38
CA ASP A 222 6.31 -18.41 -4.07
C ASP A 222 7.50 -17.45 -3.73
N ASN A 223 7.20 -16.45 -2.90
CA ASN A 223 8.14 -15.39 -2.49
C ASN A 223 8.67 -14.49 -3.63
N GLU A 224 8.08 -14.55 -4.82
CA GLU A 224 8.41 -13.67 -5.95
C GLU A 224 7.27 -12.70 -6.28
N ALA A 225 7.60 -11.47 -6.63
CA ALA A 225 6.62 -10.49 -7.10
C ALA A 225 6.04 -10.92 -8.46
N LEU A 226 4.71 -11.01 -8.57
CA LEU A 226 4.04 -11.47 -9.79
C LEU A 226 4.26 -10.55 -11.00
N LYS A 227 4.53 -9.26 -10.79
CA LYS A 227 4.85 -8.31 -11.87
C LYS A 227 6.14 -8.65 -12.60
N VAL A 228 7.11 -9.23 -11.90
CA VAL A 228 8.44 -9.59 -12.45
C VAL A 228 8.68 -11.10 -12.44
N TYR A 229 7.70 -11.89 -11.97
CA TYR A 229 7.84 -13.31 -11.84
C TYR A 229 8.23 -13.98 -13.17
N THR A 230 9.38 -14.64 -13.19
CA THR A 230 9.93 -15.32 -14.38
C THR A 230 9.98 -16.85 -14.23
N GLY A 231 9.73 -17.35 -12.99
CA GLY A 231 9.92 -18.74 -12.62
C GLY A 231 11.37 -19.08 -12.28
N GLU A 232 11.57 -20.34 -11.89
CA GLU A 232 12.89 -20.82 -11.47
C GLU A 232 13.95 -20.79 -12.60
N ASN A 233 13.49 -20.80 -13.86
CA ASN A 233 14.37 -20.68 -15.03
C ASN A 233 13.85 -19.56 -15.95
N ASN A 234 14.70 -18.59 -16.24
CA ASN A 234 14.38 -17.45 -17.12
C ASN A 234 13.84 -17.82 -18.52
N ASN A 235 13.90 -19.09 -18.90
CA ASN A 235 13.42 -19.60 -20.17
C ASN A 235 12.08 -20.34 -20.08
N ASP A 236 11.56 -20.59 -18.88
CA ASP A 236 10.30 -21.31 -18.74
C ASP A 236 9.11 -20.34 -18.87
N THR A 237 8.16 -20.75 -19.68
CA THR A 237 6.87 -20.06 -19.75
C THR A 237 6.12 -20.38 -18.46
N ILE A 238 6.16 -19.45 -17.50
CA ILE A 238 5.42 -19.61 -16.26
C ILE A 238 3.95 -19.62 -16.60
N ASN A 239 3.33 -20.68 -16.18
CA ASN A 239 1.91 -20.88 -16.35
C ASN A 239 1.33 -21.30 -14.99
N LEU A 240 0.59 -20.38 -14.34
CA LEU A 240 -0.13 -20.70 -13.12
C LEU A 240 -1.43 -21.47 -13.36
N LYS A 241 -1.75 -21.80 -14.62
CA LYS A 241 -2.94 -22.59 -14.96
C LYS A 241 -2.82 -24.04 -14.50
N ASP A 242 -3.96 -24.68 -14.43
CA ASP A 242 -4.12 -26.11 -14.18
C ASP A 242 -3.63 -26.57 -12.79
N THR A 243 -3.51 -25.62 -11.85
CA THR A 243 -3.18 -25.87 -10.44
C THR A 243 -4.14 -25.10 -9.55
N THR A 244 -4.39 -25.62 -8.38
CA THR A 244 -5.29 -25.01 -7.38
C THR A 244 -4.51 -24.10 -6.45
N TYR A 245 -5.01 -22.89 -6.27
CA TYR A 245 -4.41 -21.86 -5.43
C TYR A 245 -5.41 -21.28 -4.43
N ASN A 246 -4.89 -20.68 -3.36
CA ASN A 246 -5.60 -19.65 -2.64
C ASN A 246 -5.25 -18.30 -3.28
N VAL A 247 -6.26 -17.54 -3.64
CA VAL A 247 -6.12 -16.22 -4.26
C VAL A 247 -6.58 -15.16 -3.27
N TYR A 248 -5.71 -14.23 -2.96
CA TYR A 248 -5.97 -13.15 -2.01
C TYR A 248 -6.19 -11.85 -2.77
N LEU A 249 -7.26 -11.15 -2.41
CA LEU A 249 -7.63 -9.87 -3.03
C LEU A 249 -7.32 -8.73 -2.07
N ASP A 250 -6.87 -7.60 -2.62
CA ASP A 250 -6.82 -6.36 -1.87
C ASP A 250 -8.21 -5.69 -1.79
N THR A 251 -8.30 -4.53 -1.13
CA THR A 251 -9.57 -3.81 -0.99
C THR A 251 -10.04 -3.12 -2.27
N TYR A 252 -9.23 -3.18 -3.33
CA TYR A 252 -9.52 -2.53 -4.62
C TYR A 252 -9.94 -3.53 -5.71
N GLY A 253 -9.93 -4.86 -5.40
CA GLY A 253 -10.29 -5.94 -6.34
C GLY A 253 -9.16 -6.32 -7.25
#